data_feb3d9016cf7730d56c9ed118b53f834
#
_entry.id   feb3d9016cf7730d56c9ed118b53f834
#
_cell.length_a   1.000
_cell.length_b   1.000
_cell.length_c   1.000
_cell.angle_alpha   90.00
_cell.angle_beta   90.00
_cell.angle_gamma   90.00
#
_symmetry.space_group_name_H-M   'P 1'
#
loop_
_entity.id
_entity.type
_entity.pdbx_description
1 polymer ?
#
loop_
_entity_poly.entity_id
_entity_poly.type
_entity_poly.pdbx_seq_one_letter_code
_entity_poly.pdbx_strand_id
1 'polypeptide(L)'
;MVLVLQTESASGQTPKEWRDSISVLIQQLDQHPNSIDLRLKKAEANINLSQYDYAIDEYSKVLKLDDKNLAALYFRAFCHTQLRHYDMARADYEAFLAIQPEHLEAHLGLAHVLQLLGRKADATDELNRCVLLFPDSADAYAARAAHETQLQQYDAALYDWDEALRLKPSDASLAASKADVLIKMEKWRDARQTLDNAVKQGIPRAALKEWYDKLK
;
A
#
# COMPACT_ATOMS: atom_id res chain seq x y z
N MET A 1 0.93 3.76 10.54
CA MET A 1 2.02 2.98 9.90
C MET A 1 1.74 3.03 8.42
N VAL A 2 2.51 3.78 7.68
CA VAL A 2 2.40 3.86 6.23
C VAL A 2 2.80 2.47 5.74
N LEU A 3 1.89 1.76 5.07
CA LEU A 3 2.29 0.69 4.16
C LEU A 3 3.12 1.37 3.07
N VAL A 4 4.38 1.61 3.37
CA VAL A 4 5.38 1.82 2.34
C VAL A 4 5.43 0.47 1.66
N LEU A 5 4.76 0.37 0.51
CA LEU A 5 5.19 -0.57 -0.51
C LEU A 5 6.65 -0.18 -0.78
N GLN A 6 7.57 -0.73 0.03
CA GLN A 6 8.94 -0.87 -0.39
C GLN A 6 8.82 -1.79 -1.60
N THR A 7 8.72 -1.18 -2.76
CA THR A 7 9.18 -1.82 -3.97
C THR A 7 10.67 -2.00 -3.76
N GLU A 8 11.05 -3.05 -3.00
CA GLU A 8 12.34 -3.65 -3.24
C GLU A 8 12.31 -3.90 -4.74
N SER A 9 13.15 -3.17 -5.46
CA SER A 9 13.30 -3.32 -6.89
C SER A 9 13.45 -4.81 -7.16
N ALA A 10 12.41 -5.43 -7.68
CA ALA A 10 12.41 -6.85 -8.02
C ALA A 10 13.50 -7.18 -9.06
N SER A 11 14.16 -6.15 -9.60
CA SER A 11 15.22 -6.24 -10.60
C SER A 11 16.63 -6.18 -10.03
N GLY A 12 16.83 -5.80 -8.75
CA GLY A 12 18.17 -5.60 -8.17
C GLY A 12 19.02 -4.54 -8.89
N GLN A 13 18.44 -3.71 -9.76
CA GLN A 13 19.14 -2.69 -10.53
C GLN A 13 19.55 -1.50 -9.66
N THR A 14 20.76 -1.00 -9.91
CA THR A 14 21.29 0.20 -9.25
C THR A 14 20.67 1.49 -9.84
N PRO A 15 20.71 2.61 -9.10
CA PRO A 15 20.25 3.89 -9.65
C PRO A 15 20.98 4.32 -10.93
N LYS A 16 22.21 3.86 -11.15
CA LYS A 16 22.94 4.12 -12.39
C LYS A 16 22.33 3.34 -13.54
N GLU A 17 22.08 2.06 -13.36
CA GLU A 17 21.47 1.20 -14.40
C GLU A 17 20.09 1.71 -14.80
N TRP A 18 19.29 2.22 -13.84
CA TRP A 18 18.01 2.86 -14.17
C TRP A 18 18.17 4.11 -15.04
N ARG A 19 19.17 4.98 -14.76
CA ARG A 19 19.45 6.16 -15.62
C ARG A 19 19.93 5.75 -17.01
N ASP A 20 20.78 4.74 -17.10
CA ASP A 20 21.27 4.22 -18.38
C ASP A 20 20.08 3.63 -19.18
N SER A 21 19.17 2.91 -18.54
CA SER A 21 17.94 2.40 -19.15
C SER A 21 17.06 3.54 -19.69
N ILE A 22 16.86 4.62 -18.92
CA ILE A 22 16.09 5.78 -19.36
C ILE A 22 16.72 6.40 -20.62
N SER A 23 18.04 6.50 -20.68
CA SER A 23 18.74 7.07 -21.86
C SER A 23 18.49 6.24 -23.12
N VAL A 24 18.49 4.91 -23.01
CA VAL A 24 18.17 4.00 -24.13
C VAL A 24 16.69 4.14 -24.52
N LEU A 25 15.79 4.17 -23.53
CA LEU A 25 14.35 4.31 -23.77
C LEU A 25 13.99 5.64 -24.46
N ILE A 26 14.71 6.73 -24.18
CA ILE A 26 14.54 8.01 -24.86
C ILE A 26 14.87 7.84 -26.35
N GLN A 27 16.02 7.24 -26.69
CA GLN A 27 16.42 7.03 -28.10
C GLN A 27 15.41 6.13 -28.85
N GLN A 28 14.86 5.11 -28.18
CA GLN A 28 13.84 4.25 -28.78
C GLN A 28 12.52 4.99 -28.98
N LEU A 29 12.14 5.87 -28.04
CA LEU A 29 10.94 6.71 -28.15
C LEU A 29 11.04 7.76 -29.23
N ASP A 30 12.23 8.24 -29.56
CA ASP A 30 12.44 9.15 -30.73
C ASP A 30 12.07 8.45 -32.05
N GLN A 31 12.30 7.14 -32.14
CA GLN A 31 11.91 6.32 -33.30
C GLN A 31 10.46 5.84 -33.23
N HIS A 32 9.94 5.60 -32.02
CA HIS A 32 8.60 5.04 -31.78
C HIS A 32 7.82 5.90 -30.76
N PRO A 33 7.47 7.16 -31.10
CA PRO A 33 6.94 8.12 -30.13
C PRO A 33 5.60 7.73 -29.49
N ASN A 34 4.84 6.83 -30.10
CA ASN A 34 3.54 6.37 -29.60
C ASN A 34 3.61 4.96 -28.97
N SER A 35 4.82 4.43 -28.71
CA SER A 35 4.95 3.12 -28.07
C SER A 35 4.55 3.20 -26.60
N ILE A 36 3.41 2.58 -26.25
CA ILE A 36 2.91 2.47 -24.87
C ILE A 36 3.91 1.69 -24.02
N ASP A 37 4.43 0.56 -24.50
CA ASP A 37 5.37 -0.29 -23.79
C ASP A 37 6.65 0.47 -23.38
N LEU A 38 7.25 1.23 -24.31
CA LEU A 38 8.45 2.01 -24.01
C LEU A 38 8.17 3.12 -22.98
N ARG A 39 6.98 3.73 -23.03
CA ARG A 39 6.57 4.75 -22.04
C ARG A 39 6.36 4.16 -20.68
N LEU A 40 5.68 3.00 -20.57
CA LEU A 40 5.50 2.31 -19.31
C LEU A 40 6.84 1.92 -18.68
N LYS A 41 7.78 1.37 -19.45
CA LYS A 41 9.13 1.05 -18.97
C LYS A 41 9.90 2.29 -18.50
N LYS A 42 9.78 3.40 -19.22
CA LYS A 42 10.41 4.66 -18.81
C LYS A 42 9.80 5.23 -17.53
N ALA A 43 8.48 5.15 -17.39
CA ALA A 43 7.78 5.56 -16.17
C ALA A 43 8.19 4.70 -14.97
N GLU A 44 8.28 3.39 -15.13
CA GLU A 44 8.78 2.46 -14.11
C GLU A 44 10.21 2.81 -13.67
N ALA A 45 11.12 3.06 -14.61
CA ALA A 45 12.47 3.49 -14.31
C ALA A 45 12.51 4.81 -13.52
N ASN A 46 11.63 5.76 -13.84
CA ASN A 46 11.50 7.00 -13.09
C ASN A 46 10.96 6.76 -11.66
N ILE A 47 10.01 5.85 -11.46
CA ILE A 47 9.53 5.47 -10.10
C ILE A 47 10.68 4.92 -9.27
N ASN A 48 11.49 4.02 -9.83
CA ASN A 48 12.64 3.43 -9.12
C ASN A 48 13.73 4.47 -8.76
N LEU A 49 13.75 5.59 -9.46
CA LEU A 49 14.58 6.75 -9.12
C LEU A 49 13.86 7.78 -8.25
N SER A 50 12.63 7.50 -7.78
CA SER A 50 11.76 8.44 -7.05
C SER A 50 11.47 9.74 -7.83
N GLN A 51 11.56 9.69 -9.14
CA GLN A 51 11.30 10.81 -10.06
C GLN A 51 9.82 10.79 -10.48
N TYR A 52 8.92 10.97 -9.51
CA TYR A 52 7.48 10.77 -9.68
C TYR A 52 6.84 11.72 -10.70
N ASP A 53 7.31 12.97 -10.82
CA ASP A 53 6.80 13.92 -11.83
C ASP A 53 7.05 13.41 -13.24
N TYR A 54 8.27 12.91 -13.51
CA TYR A 54 8.60 12.34 -14.83
C TYR A 54 7.81 11.05 -15.12
N ALA A 55 7.54 10.24 -14.10
CA ALA A 55 6.70 9.07 -14.25
C ALA A 55 5.26 9.45 -14.60
N ILE A 56 4.67 10.45 -13.92
CA ILE A 56 3.34 10.99 -14.19
C ILE A 56 3.22 11.48 -15.63
N ASP A 57 4.24 12.18 -16.13
CA ASP A 57 4.26 12.64 -17.52
C ASP A 57 4.17 11.50 -18.53
N GLU A 58 4.94 10.42 -18.31
CA GLU A 58 4.91 9.27 -19.21
C GLU A 58 3.58 8.50 -19.11
N TYR A 59 3.06 8.26 -17.89
CA TYR A 59 1.74 7.63 -17.73
C TYR A 59 0.63 8.50 -18.34
N SER A 60 0.71 9.80 -18.22
CA SER A 60 -0.26 10.71 -18.83
C SER A 60 -0.23 10.66 -20.37
N LYS A 61 0.96 10.45 -20.98
CA LYS A 61 1.08 10.21 -22.41
C LYS A 61 0.49 8.85 -22.80
N VAL A 62 0.68 7.81 -21.97
CA VAL A 62 0.05 6.50 -22.17
C VAL A 62 -1.47 6.66 -22.18
N LEU A 63 -2.04 7.34 -21.18
CA LEU A 63 -3.48 7.52 -21.05
C LEU A 63 -4.11 8.42 -22.14
N LYS A 64 -3.31 9.21 -22.84
CA LYS A 64 -3.76 9.90 -24.07
C LYS A 64 -3.87 8.95 -25.27
N LEU A 65 -3.12 7.85 -25.28
CA LEU A 65 -3.13 6.84 -26.35
C LEU A 65 -4.13 5.71 -26.04
N ASP A 66 -4.25 5.36 -24.78
CA ASP A 66 -5.12 4.31 -24.25
C ASP A 66 -5.64 4.76 -22.87
N ASP A 67 -6.82 5.35 -22.84
CA ASP A 67 -7.45 5.95 -21.65
C ASP A 67 -7.86 4.91 -20.59
N LYS A 68 -7.87 3.63 -20.97
CA LYS A 68 -8.20 2.49 -20.09
C LYS A 68 -6.98 1.67 -19.68
N ASN A 69 -5.77 2.16 -19.92
CA ASN A 69 -4.55 1.46 -19.55
C ASN A 69 -4.42 1.32 -18.04
N LEU A 70 -4.68 0.10 -17.54
CA LEU A 70 -4.71 -0.19 -16.10
C LEU A 70 -3.37 0.11 -15.42
N ALA A 71 -2.25 -0.27 -16.04
CA ALA A 71 -0.93 0.01 -15.46
C ALA A 71 -0.69 1.51 -15.31
N ALA A 72 -1.05 2.30 -16.33
CA ALA A 72 -0.87 3.74 -16.30
C ALA A 72 -1.77 4.40 -15.23
N LEU A 73 -3.04 4.00 -15.11
CA LEU A 73 -3.94 4.52 -14.09
C LEU A 73 -3.42 4.20 -12.68
N TYR A 74 -3.08 2.94 -12.41
CA TYR A 74 -2.63 2.50 -11.09
C TYR A 74 -1.33 3.20 -10.65
N PHE A 75 -0.30 3.15 -11.48
CA PHE A 75 1.00 3.71 -11.12
C PHE A 75 1.02 5.24 -11.17
N ARG A 76 0.16 5.90 -11.98
CA ARG A 76 0.00 7.35 -11.91
C ARG A 76 -0.67 7.78 -10.60
N ALA A 77 -1.70 7.04 -10.15
CA ALA A 77 -2.31 7.26 -8.84
C ALA A 77 -1.28 7.11 -7.70
N PHE A 78 -0.44 6.07 -7.76
CA PHE A 78 0.66 5.91 -6.82
C PHE A 78 1.61 7.12 -6.83
N CYS A 79 2.07 7.55 -7.99
CA CYS A 79 2.97 8.72 -8.12
C CYS A 79 2.31 10.00 -7.58
N HIS A 80 1.04 10.23 -7.90
CA HIS A 80 0.28 11.36 -7.36
C HIS A 80 0.18 11.30 -5.83
N THR A 81 0.02 10.11 -5.26
CA THR A 81 0.00 9.92 -3.79
C THR A 81 1.34 10.32 -3.18
N GLN A 82 2.48 9.92 -3.78
CA GLN A 82 3.81 10.28 -3.31
C GLN A 82 4.05 11.80 -3.33
N LEU A 83 3.52 12.49 -4.34
CA LEU A 83 3.60 13.95 -4.48
C LEU A 83 2.49 14.71 -3.73
N ARG A 84 1.66 14.03 -2.95
CA ARG A 84 0.52 14.59 -2.21
C ARG A 84 -0.57 15.23 -3.09
N HIS A 85 -0.64 14.84 -4.35
CA HIS A 85 -1.71 15.24 -5.27
C HIS A 85 -2.92 14.31 -5.08
N TYR A 86 -3.50 14.32 -3.89
CA TYR A 86 -4.45 13.29 -3.45
C TYR A 86 -5.75 13.22 -4.26
N ASP A 87 -6.29 14.36 -4.73
CA ASP A 87 -7.49 14.35 -5.57
C ASP A 87 -7.23 13.71 -6.93
N MET A 88 -6.04 13.89 -7.51
CA MET A 88 -5.64 13.26 -8.76
C MET A 88 -5.42 11.75 -8.55
N ALA A 89 -4.78 11.38 -7.44
CA ALA A 89 -4.58 9.96 -7.08
C ALA A 89 -5.92 9.24 -6.92
N ARG A 90 -6.88 9.87 -6.22
CA ARG A 90 -8.24 9.34 -6.06
C ARG A 90 -8.91 9.10 -7.40
N ALA A 91 -8.90 10.12 -8.28
CA ALA A 91 -9.54 10.01 -9.59
C ALA A 91 -8.97 8.86 -10.43
N ASP A 92 -7.66 8.65 -10.40
CA ASP A 92 -7.01 7.56 -11.13
C ASP A 92 -7.32 6.19 -10.52
N TYR A 93 -7.34 6.03 -9.18
CA TYR A 93 -7.78 4.78 -8.56
C TYR A 93 -9.25 4.48 -8.82
N GLU A 94 -10.14 5.49 -8.76
CA GLU A 94 -11.55 5.34 -9.10
C GLU A 94 -11.72 4.92 -10.57
N ALA A 95 -10.96 5.51 -11.50
CA ALA A 95 -10.97 5.13 -12.91
C ALA A 95 -10.45 3.70 -13.13
N PHE A 96 -9.40 3.29 -12.42
CA PHE A 96 -8.90 1.92 -12.43
C PHE A 96 -9.98 0.92 -11.97
N LEU A 97 -10.59 1.18 -10.83
CA LEU A 97 -11.60 0.30 -10.21
C LEU A 97 -12.92 0.25 -11.01
N ALA A 98 -13.23 1.28 -11.81
CA ALA A 98 -14.33 1.23 -12.75
C ALA A 98 -14.12 0.21 -13.87
N ILE A 99 -12.86 -0.14 -14.19
CA ILE A 99 -12.49 -1.12 -15.22
C ILE A 99 -12.27 -2.49 -14.58
N GLN A 100 -11.57 -2.52 -13.45
CA GLN A 100 -11.22 -3.74 -12.71
C GLN A 100 -11.66 -3.61 -11.24
N PRO A 101 -12.94 -3.92 -10.94
CA PRO A 101 -13.52 -3.69 -9.62
C PRO A 101 -13.03 -4.67 -8.54
N GLU A 102 -12.39 -5.78 -8.90
CA GLU A 102 -11.84 -6.76 -7.96
C GLU A 102 -10.31 -6.70 -7.96
N HIS A 103 -9.75 -5.60 -7.44
CA HIS A 103 -8.31 -5.44 -7.32
C HIS A 103 -7.96 -4.86 -5.94
N LEU A 104 -7.47 -5.71 -5.06
CA LEU A 104 -7.21 -5.38 -3.66
C LEU A 104 -6.31 -4.16 -3.49
N GLU A 105 -5.17 -4.13 -4.17
CA GLU A 105 -4.17 -3.07 -4.01
C GLU A 105 -4.71 -1.70 -4.47
N ALA A 106 -5.60 -1.67 -5.47
CA ALA A 106 -6.23 -0.44 -5.92
C ALA A 106 -7.26 0.07 -4.89
N HIS A 107 -8.06 -0.84 -4.31
CA HIS A 107 -8.97 -0.50 -3.20
C HIS A 107 -8.20 0.02 -1.98
N LEU A 108 -7.12 -0.66 -1.59
CA LEU A 108 -6.27 -0.22 -0.48
C LEU A 108 -5.61 1.14 -0.76
N GLY A 109 -5.16 1.36 -2.01
CA GLY A 109 -4.63 2.64 -2.47
C GLY A 109 -5.66 3.75 -2.40
N LEU A 110 -6.89 3.49 -2.86
CA LEU A 110 -8.01 4.44 -2.78
C LEU A 110 -8.36 4.76 -1.33
N ALA A 111 -8.50 3.74 -0.48
CA ALA A 111 -8.80 3.93 0.94
C ALA A 111 -7.72 4.78 1.64
N HIS A 112 -6.44 4.52 1.36
CA HIS A 112 -5.34 5.32 1.89
C HIS A 112 -5.41 6.78 1.43
N VAL A 113 -5.67 7.03 0.15
CA VAL A 113 -5.82 8.40 -0.38
C VAL A 113 -7.02 9.11 0.26
N LEU A 114 -8.15 8.41 0.47
CA LEU A 114 -9.31 8.96 1.16
C LEU A 114 -8.99 9.35 2.61
N GLN A 115 -8.17 8.55 3.32
CA GLN A 115 -7.66 8.89 4.66
C GLN A 115 -6.81 10.17 4.62
N LEU A 116 -5.91 10.29 3.64
CA LEU A 116 -5.05 11.47 3.48
C LEU A 116 -5.84 12.74 3.13
N LEU A 117 -6.97 12.60 2.43
CA LEU A 117 -7.94 13.67 2.15
C LEU A 117 -8.82 14.01 3.37
N GLY A 118 -8.73 13.27 4.48
CA GLY A 118 -9.59 13.43 5.64
C GLY A 118 -11.03 12.91 5.44
N ARG A 119 -11.30 12.20 4.33
CA ARG A 119 -12.61 11.62 3.99
C ARG A 119 -12.82 10.31 4.73
N LYS A 120 -12.95 10.40 6.06
CA LYS A 120 -12.96 9.22 6.96
C LYS A 120 -14.09 8.24 6.67
N ALA A 121 -15.30 8.73 6.39
CA ALA A 121 -16.45 7.88 6.10
C ALA A 121 -16.23 7.09 4.79
N ASP A 122 -15.80 7.76 3.74
CA ASP A 122 -15.52 7.11 2.45
C ASP A 122 -14.38 6.09 2.55
N ALA A 123 -13.35 6.39 3.35
CA ALA A 123 -12.27 5.44 3.63
C ALA A 123 -12.78 4.20 4.38
N THR A 124 -13.69 4.38 5.34
CA THR A 124 -14.34 3.26 6.05
C THR A 124 -15.16 2.40 5.08
N ASP A 125 -15.95 3.02 4.22
CA ASP A 125 -16.77 2.29 3.23
C ASP A 125 -15.88 1.51 2.26
N GLU A 126 -14.78 2.10 1.81
CA GLU A 126 -13.84 1.44 0.90
C GLU A 126 -13.12 0.25 1.57
N LEU A 127 -12.71 0.38 2.85
CA LEU A 127 -12.09 -0.70 3.61
C LEU A 127 -13.09 -1.82 3.94
N ASN A 128 -14.35 -1.49 4.20
CA ASN A 128 -15.42 -2.48 4.34
C ASN A 128 -15.61 -3.28 3.04
N ARG A 129 -15.52 -2.60 1.89
CA ARG A 129 -15.55 -3.25 0.58
C ARG A 129 -14.34 -4.17 0.38
N CYS A 130 -13.12 -3.76 0.79
CA CYS A 130 -11.93 -4.62 0.75
C CYS A 130 -12.17 -5.94 1.48
N VAL A 131 -12.64 -5.88 2.72
CA VAL A 131 -12.87 -7.10 3.52
C VAL A 131 -13.98 -7.97 2.92
N LEU A 132 -15.01 -7.36 2.34
CA LEU A 132 -16.12 -8.10 1.69
C LEU A 132 -15.65 -8.82 0.41
N LEU A 133 -14.85 -8.15 -0.42
CA LEU A 133 -14.38 -8.71 -1.69
C LEU A 133 -13.21 -9.69 -1.50
N PHE A 134 -12.41 -9.49 -0.46
CA PHE A 134 -11.18 -10.24 -0.20
C PHE A 134 -11.15 -10.82 1.22
N PRO A 135 -12.10 -11.71 1.58
CA PRO A 135 -12.23 -12.23 2.95
C PRO A 135 -11.05 -13.09 3.42
N ASP A 136 -10.21 -13.54 2.49
CA ASP A 136 -9.00 -14.32 2.79
C ASP A 136 -7.73 -13.45 2.73
N SER A 137 -7.86 -12.13 2.67
CA SER A 137 -6.73 -11.21 2.66
C SER A 137 -6.43 -10.65 4.04
N ALA A 138 -5.30 -11.04 4.62
CA ALA A 138 -4.80 -10.45 5.85
C ALA A 138 -4.57 -8.92 5.71
N ASP A 139 -4.18 -8.47 4.52
CA ASP A 139 -3.90 -7.06 4.25
C ASP A 139 -5.17 -6.21 4.24
N ALA A 140 -6.31 -6.77 3.78
CA ALA A 140 -7.61 -6.11 3.85
C ALA A 140 -8.05 -5.88 5.30
N TYR A 141 -7.97 -6.90 6.14
CA TYR A 141 -8.28 -6.78 7.58
C TYR A 141 -7.31 -5.85 8.28
N ALA A 142 -6.01 -5.98 8.03
CA ALA A 142 -4.99 -5.12 8.63
C ALA A 142 -5.18 -3.64 8.27
N ALA A 143 -5.55 -3.33 7.03
CA ALA A 143 -5.81 -1.96 6.59
C ALA A 143 -7.04 -1.38 7.31
N ARG A 144 -8.14 -2.16 7.45
CA ARG A 144 -9.33 -1.72 8.18
C ARG A 144 -9.05 -1.55 9.66
N ALA A 145 -8.38 -2.51 10.30
CA ALA A 145 -7.95 -2.43 11.69
C ALA A 145 -7.08 -1.20 11.99
N ALA A 146 -6.16 -0.87 11.08
CA ALA A 146 -5.33 0.33 11.22
C ALA A 146 -6.17 1.62 11.15
N HIS A 147 -7.15 1.67 10.25
CA HIS A 147 -8.08 2.79 10.14
C HIS A 147 -8.96 2.94 11.39
N GLU A 148 -9.56 1.85 11.86
CA GLU A 148 -10.38 1.82 13.08
C GLU A 148 -9.56 2.22 14.31
N THR A 149 -8.28 1.81 14.37
CA THR A 149 -7.34 2.25 15.42
C THR A 149 -7.16 3.76 15.42
N GLN A 150 -7.05 4.39 14.23
CA GLN A 150 -6.96 5.85 14.10
C GLN A 150 -8.27 6.55 14.51
N LEU A 151 -9.40 5.90 14.29
CA LEU A 151 -10.72 6.37 14.73
C LEU A 151 -11.00 6.07 16.22
N GLN A 152 -10.07 5.43 16.93
CA GLN A 152 -10.21 4.98 18.32
C GLN A 152 -11.32 3.92 18.53
N GLN A 153 -11.71 3.24 17.47
CA GLN A 153 -12.67 2.13 17.48
C GLN A 153 -11.93 0.81 17.82
N TYR A 154 -11.35 0.77 19.01
CA TYR A 154 -10.37 -0.26 19.36
C TYR A 154 -10.94 -1.69 19.38
N ASP A 155 -12.19 -1.88 19.79
CA ASP A 155 -12.76 -3.22 19.84
C ASP A 155 -12.98 -3.79 18.43
N ALA A 156 -13.42 -2.96 17.46
CA ALA A 156 -13.51 -3.34 16.07
C ALA A 156 -12.11 -3.63 15.48
N ALA A 157 -11.15 -2.74 15.74
CA ALA A 157 -9.77 -2.91 15.29
C ALA A 157 -9.16 -4.24 15.82
N LEU A 158 -9.43 -4.62 17.07
CA LEU A 158 -8.93 -5.87 17.63
C LEU A 158 -9.49 -7.10 16.91
N TYR A 159 -10.78 -7.07 16.55
CA TYR A 159 -11.39 -8.14 15.76
C TYR A 159 -10.66 -8.32 14.41
N ASP A 160 -10.42 -7.24 13.71
CA ASP A 160 -9.74 -7.27 12.41
C ASP A 160 -8.26 -7.64 12.53
N TRP A 161 -7.56 -7.19 13.58
CA TRP A 161 -6.19 -7.65 13.86
C TRP A 161 -6.15 -9.16 14.17
N ASP A 162 -7.18 -9.71 14.82
CA ASP A 162 -7.29 -11.16 15.05
C ASP A 162 -7.48 -11.93 13.74
N GLU A 163 -8.34 -11.45 12.84
CA GLU A 163 -8.53 -12.07 11.54
C GLU A 163 -7.26 -11.97 10.67
N ALA A 164 -6.58 -10.83 10.66
CA ALA A 164 -5.31 -10.68 9.96
C ALA A 164 -4.24 -11.66 10.48
N LEU A 165 -4.13 -11.83 11.81
CA LEU A 165 -3.21 -12.77 12.43
C LEU A 165 -3.63 -14.23 12.22
N ARG A 166 -4.91 -14.53 12.13
CA ARG A 166 -5.40 -15.86 11.78
C ARG A 166 -4.94 -16.25 10.37
N LEU A 167 -4.95 -15.30 9.43
CA LEU A 167 -4.53 -15.51 8.05
C LEU A 167 -3.00 -15.51 7.89
N LYS A 168 -2.28 -14.66 8.64
CA LYS A 168 -0.81 -14.54 8.62
C LYS A 168 -0.25 -14.62 10.06
N PRO A 169 -0.22 -15.80 10.71
CA PRO A 169 0.11 -15.94 12.14
C PRO A 169 1.57 -15.63 12.47
N SER A 170 2.47 -15.68 11.50
CA SER A 170 3.90 -15.40 11.66
C SER A 170 4.31 -13.99 11.18
N ASP A 171 3.35 -13.08 11.03
CA ASP A 171 3.65 -11.69 10.68
C ASP A 171 3.89 -10.84 11.93
N ALA A 172 5.14 -10.41 12.09
CA ALA A 172 5.57 -9.61 13.24
C ALA A 172 4.88 -8.24 13.30
N SER A 173 4.59 -7.64 12.14
CA SER A 173 3.98 -6.31 12.06
C SER A 173 2.52 -6.33 12.51
N LEU A 174 1.77 -7.39 12.18
CA LEU A 174 0.40 -7.57 12.63
C LEU A 174 0.34 -7.79 14.14
N ALA A 175 1.22 -8.65 14.68
CA ALA A 175 1.29 -8.90 16.13
C ALA A 175 1.64 -7.63 16.91
N ALA A 176 2.59 -6.85 16.39
CA ALA A 176 3.01 -5.57 16.96
C ALA A 176 1.87 -4.55 16.94
N SER A 177 1.16 -4.43 15.82
CA SER A 177 0.03 -3.49 15.67
C SER A 177 -1.11 -3.83 16.62
N LYS A 178 -1.47 -5.11 16.76
CA LYS A 178 -2.45 -5.56 17.75
C LYS A 178 -2.00 -5.25 19.17
N ALA A 179 -0.73 -5.53 19.51
CA ALA A 179 -0.19 -5.23 20.82
C ALA A 179 -0.23 -3.71 21.12
N ASP A 180 0.04 -2.84 20.15
CA ASP A 180 -0.07 -1.38 20.31
C ASP A 180 -1.51 -0.95 20.65
N VAL A 181 -2.53 -1.55 20.03
CA VAL A 181 -3.93 -1.27 20.34
C VAL A 181 -4.24 -1.71 21.78
N LEU A 182 -3.84 -2.92 22.16
CA LEU A 182 -4.06 -3.43 23.52
C LEU A 182 -3.34 -2.57 24.58
N ILE A 183 -2.12 -2.10 24.29
CA ILE A 183 -1.39 -1.17 25.16
C ILE A 183 -2.15 0.15 25.31
N LYS A 184 -2.69 0.72 24.21
CA LYS A 184 -3.52 1.96 24.27
C LYS A 184 -4.79 1.77 25.11
N MET A 185 -5.31 0.54 25.15
CA MET A 185 -6.47 0.18 25.98
C MET A 185 -6.08 -0.23 27.41
N GLU A 186 -4.81 -0.12 27.79
CA GLU A 186 -4.25 -0.56 29.09
C GLU A 186 -4.45 -2.08 29.38
N LYS A 187 -4.70 -2.87 28.33
CA LYS A 187 -4.86 -4.33 28.40
C LYS A 187 -3.48 -5.03 28.35
N TRP A 188 -2.63 -4.74 29.33
CA TRP A 188 -1.22 -5.15 29.36
C TRP A 188 -1.01 -6.66 29.29
N ARG A 189 -1.90 -7.46 29.94
CA ARG A 189 -1.83 -8.92 29.92
C ARG A 189 -2.09 -9.47 28.52
N ASP A 190 -3.11 -8.95 27.86
CA ASP A 190 -3.52 -9.39 26.53
C ASP A 190 -2.47 -8.99 25.47
N ALA A 191 -1.87 -7.80 25.62
CA ALA A 191 -0.75 -7.38 24.79
C ALA A 191 0.44 -8.34 24.92
N ARG A 192 0.83 -8.69 26.16
CA ARG A 192 1.90 -9.68 26.41
C ARG A 192 1.56 -11.03 25.81
N GLN A 193 0.34 -11.50 25.98
CA GLN A 193 -0.10 -12.79 25.43
C GLN A 193 -0.05 -12.79 23.90
N THR A 194 -0.45 -11.69 23.25
CA THR A 194 -0.36 -11.53 21.80
C THR A 194 1.08 -11.69 21.32
N LEU A 195 2.03 -10.98 21.95
CA LEU A 195 3.45 -11.07 21.62
C LEU A 195 4.04 -12.47 21.89
N ASP A 196 3.68 -13.10 23.01
CA ASP A 196 4.14 -14.46 23.36
C ASP A 196 3.59 -15.51 22.38
N ASN A 197 2.35 -15.35 21.90
CA ASN A 197 1.78 -16.21 20.87
C ASN A 197 2.51 -16.03 19.54
N ALA A 198 2.83 -14.79 19.15
CA ALA A 198 3.60 -14.51 17.95
C ALA A 198 5.00 -15.18 17.98
N VAL A 199 5.66 -15.16 19.15
CA VAL A 199 6.94 -15.87 19.33
C VAL A 199 6.75 -17.40 19.20
N LYS A 200 5.66 -17.97 19.72
CA LYS A 200 5.34 -19.40 19.54
C LYS A 200 5.08 -19.76 18.07
N GLN A 201 4.62 -18.81 17.25
CA GLN A 201 4.44 -18.97 15.79
C GLN A 201 5.75 -18.77 15.01
N GLY A 202 6.88 -18.64 15.69
CA GLY A 202 8.21 -18.58 15.07
C GLY A 202 8.77 -17.16 14.87
N ILE A 203 8.07 -16.11 15.31
CA ILE A 203 8.61 -14.75 15.23
C ILE A 203 9.75 -14.61 16.26
N PRO A 204 10.96 -14.17 15.85
CA PRO A 204 12.04 -13.93 16.80
C PRO A 204 11.63 -12.88 17.84
N ARG A 205 11.82 -13.17 19.12
CA ARG A 205 11.50 -12.23 20.22
C ARG A 205 12.19 -10.86 20.05
N ALA A 206 13.36 -10.86 19.44
CA ALA A 206 14.10 -9.63 19.14
C ALA A 206 13.34 -8.69 18.20
N ALA A 207 12.55 -9.23 17.26
CA ALA A 207 11.72 -8.43 16.35
C ALA A 207 10.57 -7.71 17.07
N LEU A 208 10.16 -8.20 18.25
CA LEU A 208 9.08 -7.66 19.07
C LEU A 208 9.58 -6.95 20.33
N LYS A 209 10.89 -6.72 20.44
CA LYS A 209 11.53 -6.17 21.65
C LYS A 209 10.92 -4.85 22.09
N GLU A 210 10.67 -3.93 21.18
CA GLU A 210 10.11 -2.61 21.47
C GLU A 210 8.78 -2.73 22.27
N TRP A 211 7.90 -3.61 21.85
CA TRP A 211 6.60 -3.82 22.49
C TRP A 211 6.74 -4.51 23.86
N TYR A 212 7.64 -5.49 23.98
CA TYR A 212 7.94 -6.09 25.27
C TYR A 212 8.54 -5.06 26.26
N ASP A 213 9.31 -4.11 25.81
CA ASP A 213 9.87 -3.06 26.65
C ASP A 213 8.80 -2.08 27.14
N LYS A 214 7.75 -1.83 26.36
CA LYS A 214 6.57 -1.03 26.78
C LYS A 214 5.72 -1.74 27.86
N LEU A 215 5.90 -3.06 28.06
CA LEU A 215 5.13 -3.88 29.00
C LEU A 215 5.87 -4.12 30.34
N LYS A 216 6.96 -3.47 30.58
CA LYS A 216 7.73 -3.51 31.85
C LYS A 216 7.19 -2.51 32.84
#